data_116e24f4d0cdab2f20d781216a0e6ed9
#
_entry.id   116e24f4d0cdab2f20d781216a0e6ed9
#
_cell.length_a   1.000
_cell.length_b   1.000
_cell.length_c   1.000
_cell.angle_alpha   90.00
_cell.angle_beta   90.00
_cell.angle_gamma   90.00
#
_symmetry.space_group_name_H-M   'P 1'
#
loop_
_entity.id
_entity.type
_entity.pdbx_description
1 polymer ?
#
loop_
_entity_poly.entity_id
_entity_poly.type
_entity_poly.pdbx_seq_one_letter_code
_entity_poly.pdbx_strand_id
1 'polypeptide(L)'
;MDKDECFALFNEIIAEENTNNEDDSKYCLITHDELTEGYVTLTCGHVFNYVSLFNEIQQQKTKYSYLETTRLRQHQMKCPYCRHVHNYLLPKRDGQGFVRGINSPQKYCLKEYKCTYIMRSGQRKGQVCNIACHSELCQRHTTLTQKNKTKSTCEYVLKRGTNKGNTCGKCVNEGKYCKTHLKMV
;
A
#
# COMPACT_ATOMS: atom_id res chain seq x y z
N MET A 1 52.32 -12.23 19.36
CA MET A 1 51.32 -11.73 18.42
C MET A 1 51.43 -10.22 18.40
N ASP A 2 51.88 -9.69 17.30
CA ASP A 2 52.12 -8.27 17.16
C ASP A 2 50.79 -7.54 17.04
N LYS A 3 50.72 -6.26 17.47
CA LYS A 3 49.48 -5.47 17.41
C LYS A 3 48.96 -5.33 15.97
N ASP A 4 49.87 -5.32 15.02
CA ASP A 4 49.54 -5.18 13.58
C ASP A 4 48.93 -6.47 13.03
N GLU A 5 49.35 -7.65 13.47
CA GLU A 5 48.74 -8.95 13.14
C GLU A 5 47.32 -9.09 13.71
N CYS A 6 47.09 -8.60 14.93
CA CYS A 6 45.77 -8.64 15.55
C CYS A 6 44.78 -7.69 14.83
N PHE A 7 45.26 -6.54 14.36
CA PHE A 7 44.44 -5.57 13.63
C PHE A 7 44.12 -6.05 12.19
N ALA A 8 45.05 -6.76 11.56
CA ALA A 8 44.85 -7.38 10.26
C ALA A 8 43.79 -8.50 10.35
N LEU A 9 43.90 -9.41 11.32
CA LEU A 9 42.90 -10.46 11.57
C LEU A 9 41.51 -9.88 11.89
N PHE A 10 41.44 -8.83 12.67
CA PHE A 10 40.17 -8.15 12.98
C PHE A 10 39.52 -7.55 11.74
N ASN A 11 40.31 -6.91 10.88
CA ASN A 11 39.78 -6.35 9.61
C ASN A 11 39.39 -7.44 8.61
N GLU A 12 40.05 -8.59 8.59
CA GLU A 12 39.67 -9.75 7.79
C GLU A 12 38.33 -10.33 8.26
N ILE A 13 38.11 -10.50 9.56
CA ILE A 13 36.85 -10.97 10.13
C ILE A 13 35.71 -10.00 9.81
N ILE A 14 35.92 -8.68 9.95
CA ILE A 14 34.91 -7.68 9.60
C ILE A 14 34.62 -7.67 8.08
N ALA A 15 35.62 -7.90 7.24
CA ALA A 15 35.43 -7.97 5.79
C ALA A 15 34.61 -9.20 5.39
N GLU A 16 34.81 -10.34 6.03
CA GLU A 16 34.03 -11.57 5.83
C GLU A 16 32.58 -11.43 6.33
N GLU A 17 32.32 -10.74 7.42
CA GLU A 17 30.96 -10.45 7.91
C GLU A 17 30.19 -9.51 6.98
N ASN A 18 30.87 -8.58 6.30
CA ASN A 18 30.22 -7.66 5.36
C ASN A 18 29.83 -8.31 4.02
N THR A 19 30.36 -9.48 3.67
CA THR A 19 29.95 -10.22 2.46
C THR A 19 28.66 -11.02 2.65
N ASN A 20 28.19 -11.23 3.88
CA ASN A 20 26.97 -11.98 4.17
C ASN A 20 25.68 -11.14 4.14
N ASN A 21 25.75 -9.84 3.81
CA ASN A 21 24.61 -8.92 3.87
C ASN A 21 23.60 -9.05 2.69
N GLU A 22 23.85 -9.88 1.69
CA GLU A 22 22.91 -10.08 0.57
C GLU A 22 21.78 -11.07 0.89
N ASP A 23 21.91 -11.88 1.92
CA ASP A 23 20.92 -12.92 2.25
C ASP A 23 19.90 -12.51 3.33
N ASP A 24 20.17 -11.48 4.12
CA ASP A 24 19.27 -10.97 5.17
C ASP A 24 17.92 -10.47 4.62
N SER A 25 17.86 -10.15 3.32
CA SER A 25 16.61 -9.68 2.68
C SER A 25 15.58 -10.77 2.44
N LYS A 26 15.93 -12.04 2.62
CA LYS A 26 15.03 -13.19 2.39
C LYS A 26 14.36 -13.69 3.67
N TYR A 27 14.85 -13.27 4.82
CA TYR A 27 14.39 -13.76 6.12
C TYR A 27 13.73 -12.66 6.95
N CYS A 28 12.76 -13.06 7.77
CA CYS A 28 12.12 -12.17 8.74
C CYS A 28 13.10 -11.85 9.88
N LEU A 29 13.40 -10.58 10.12
CA LEU A 29 14.32 -10.13 11.16
C LEU A 29 13.80 -10.33 12.61
N ILE A 30 12.60 -10.85 12.81
CA ILE A 30 12.04 -11.19 14.13
C ILE A 30 12.14 -12.69 14.39
N THR A 31 11.70 -13.51 13.42
CA THR A 31 11.59 -14.98 13.59
C THR A 31 12.69 -15.74 12.91
N HIS A 32 13.47 -15.10 12.04
CA HIS A 32 14.50 -15.72 11.18
C HIS A 32 13.95 -16.80 10.23
N ASP A 33 12.62 -16.85 10.04
CA ASP A 33 11.98 -17.70 9.03
C ASP A 33 12.01 -17.01 7.66
N GLU A 34 11.85 -17.79 6.60
CA GLU A 34 11.67 -17.24 5.25
C GLU A 34 10.50 -16.24 5.18
N LEU A 35 10.63 -15.23 4.34
CA LEU A 35 9.57 -14.24 4.13
C LEU A 35 8.38 -14.89 3.42
N THR A 36 7.22 -14.81 4.04
CA THR A 36 5.94 -15.28 3.48
C THR A 36 5.33 -14.24 2.55
N GLU A 37 4.40 -14.65 1.68
CA GLU A 37 3.62 -13.70 0.88
C GLU A 37 2.95 -12.65 1.78
N GLY A 38 3.09 -11.39 1.41
CA GLY A 38 2.55 -10.27 2.18
C GLY A 38 3.44 -9.78 3.31
N TYR A 39 4.74 -10.13 3.31
CA TYR A 39 5.71 -9.49 4.20
C TYR A 39 5.68 -7.96 4.09
N VAL A 40 6.22 -7.27 5.06
CA VAL A 40 6.23 -5.80 5.13
C VAL A 40 7.67 -5.30 5.14
N THR A 41 7.96 -4.39 4.22
CA THR A 41 9.20 -3.62 4.23
C THR A 41 8.94 -2.26 4.84
N LEU A 42 9.61 -1.94 5.93
CA LEU A 42 9.53 -0.63 6.56
C LEU A 42 10.36 0.40 5.78
N THR A 43 10.08 1.68 5.96
CA THR A 43 10.84 2.77 5.30
C THR A 43 12.31 2.84 5.72
N CYS A 44 12.70 2.18 6.81
CA CYS A 44 14.09 1.98 7.21
C CYS A 44 14.79 0.82 6.49
N GLY A 45 14.11 0.13 5.56
CA GLY A 45 14.64 -0.99 4.77
C GLY A 45 14.48 -2.36 5.40
N HIS A 46 14.14 -2.46 6.69
CA HIS A 46 14.01 -3.74 7.38
C HIS A 46 12.72 -4.48 6.98
N VAL A 47 12.84 -5.81 6.80
CA VAL A 47 11.77 -6.69 6.30
C VAL A 47 11.29 -7.64 7.39
N PHE A 48 9.99 -7.89 7.42
CA PHE A 48 9.36 -8.72 8.44
C PHE A 48 8.15 -9.46 7.90
N ASN A 49 7.91 -10.67 8.36
CA ASN A 49 6.63 -11.34 8.18
C ASN A 49 5.53 -10.54 8.88
N TYR A 50 4.38 -10.36 8.20
CA TYR A 50 3.31 -9.48 8.68
C TYR A 50 2.83 -9.85 10.09
N VAL A 51 2.57 -11.13 10.34
CA VAL A 51 2.03 -11.61 11.63
C VAL A 51 3.02 -11.36 12.77
N SER A 52 4.30 -11.63 12.55
CA SER A 52 5.36 -11.42 13.55
C SER A 52 5.50 -9.93 13.88
N LEU A 53 5.51 -9.08 12.86
CA LEU A 53 5.56 -7.63 13.04
C LEU A 53 4.30 -7.09 13.72
N PHE A 54 3.12 -7.60 13.37
CA PHE A 54 1.84 -7.20 13.99
C PHE A 54 1.86 -7.48 15.50
N ASN A 55 2.27 -8.68 15.91
CA ASN A 55 2.36 -9.08 17.30
C ASN A 55 3.38 -8.21 18.06
N GLU A 56 4.52 -7.93 17.46
CA GLU A 56 5.55 -7.07 18.04
C GLU A 56 5.04 -5.62 18.25
N ILE A 57 4.39 -5.03 17.24
CA ILE A 57 3.80 -3.69 17.38
C ILE A 57 2.69 -3.68 18.42
N GLN A 58 1.91 -4.75 18.54
CA GLN A 58 0.92 -4.89 19.62
C GLN A 58 1.59 -4.87 21.00
N GLN A 59 2.68 -5.61 21.16
CA GLN A 59 3.43 -5.60 22.42
C GLN A 59 4.00 -4.22 22.73
N GLN A 60 4.60 -3.53 21.77
CA GLN A 60 5.11 -2.16 21.93
C GLN A 60 4.07 -1.18 22.44
N LYS A 61 2.79 -1.41 22.15
CA LYS A 61 1.70 -0.50 22.53
C LYS A 61 0.93 -0.91 23.76
N THR A 62 1.02 -2.18 24.16
CA THR A 62 0.30 -2.72 25.33
C THR A 62 1.20 -2.90 26.53
N LYS A 63 2.48 -3.24 26.32
CA LYS A 63 3.43 -3.45 27.40
C LYS A 63 4.14 -2.14 27.72
N TYR A 64 4.06 -1.72 28.97
CA TYR A 64 4.84 -0.61 29.48
C TYR A 64 6.23 -1.12 29.87
N SER A 65 7.28 -0.50 29.32
CA SER A 65 8.67 -0.76 29.74
C SER A 65 9.22 0.48 30.43
N TYR A 66 9.72 0.31 31.66
CA TYR A 66 10.37 1.40 32.41
C TYR A 66 11.66 1.88 31.73
N LEU A 67 12.28 1.05 30.89
CA LEU A 67 13.50 1.39 30.15
C LEU A 67 13.21 2.17 28.87
N GLU A 68 11.95 2.30 28.50
CA GLU A 68 11.56 2.95 27.25
C GLU A 68 11.20 4.41 27.48
N THR A 69 12.11 5.31 27.12
CA THR A 69 11.95 6.77 27.27
C THR A 69 11.03 7.36 26.20
N THR A 70 10.85 6.69 25.05
CA THR A 70 10.10 7.21 23.91
C THR A 70 8.67 6.71 23.94
N ARG A 71 7.71 7.58 24.27
CA ARG A 71 6.27 7.28 24.16
C ARG A 71 5.82 7.39 22.70
N LEU A 72 5.35 6.27 22.13
CA LEU A 72 4.77 6.25 20.80
C LEU A 72 3.38 6.87 20.79
N ARG A 73 3.13 7.76 19.84
CA ARG A 73 1.78 8.25 19.54
C ARG A 73 0.95 7.11 18.93
N GLN A 74 -0.39 7.25 18.96
CA GLN A 74 -1.29 6.21 18.46
C GLN A 74 -1.04 5.82 17.00
N HIS A 75 -0.59 6.76 16.16
CA HIS A 75 -0.30 6.55 14.74
C HIS A 75 1.19 6.31 14.45
N GLN A 76 2.01 6.08 15.48
CA GLN A 76 3.42 5.77 15.35
C GLN A 76 3.70 4.31 15.70
N MET A 77 4.72 3.74 15.12
CA MET A 77 5.30 2.46 15.50
C MET A 77 6.82 2.52 15.43
N LYS A 78 7.49 1.62 16.12
CA LYS A 78 8.94 1.54 16.15
C LYS A 78 9.39 0.28 15.41
N CYS A 79 10.41 0.40 14.57
CA CYS A 79 11.03 -0.76 13.96
C CYS A 79 11.62 -1.67 15.06
N PRO A 80 11.30 -2.97 15.11
CA PRO A 80 11.85 -3.88 16.13
C PRO A 80 13.36 -4.02 16.07
N TYR A 81 13.93 -3.90 14.87
CA TYR A 81 15.36 -4.08 14.63
C TYR A 81 16.17 -2.81 14.93
N CYS A 82 15.98 -1.73 14.19
CA CYS A 82 16.77 -0.49 14.33
C CYS A 82 16.14 0.54 15.27
N ARG A 83 14.96 0.28 15.85
CA ARG A 83 14.22 1.16 16.76
C ARG A 83 13.81 2.52 16.17
N HIS A 84 13.98 2.70 14.87
CA HIS A 84 13.51 3.92 14.18
C HIS A 84 12.00 4.09 14.34
N VAL A 85 11.55 5.30 14.71
CA VAL A 85 10.13 5.62 14.90
C VAL A 85 9.52 6.05 13.57
N HIS A 86 8.53 5.30 13.11
CA HIS A 86 7.77 5.57 11.91
C HIS A 86 6.45 6.29 12.25
N ASN A 87 6.08 7.29 11.43
CA ASN A 87 4.82 8.04 11.58
C ASN A 87 3.66 7.40 10.78
N TYR A 88 3.65 6.09 10.70
CA TYR A 88 2.59 5.32 10.06
C TYR A 88 2.36 3.99 10.81
N LEU A 89 1.26 3.33 10.48
CA LEU A 89 0.82 2.04 11.01
C LEU A 89 0.99 0.95 9.96
N LEU A 90 0.84 -0.31 10.37
CA LEU A 90 0.85 -1.44 9.45
C LEU A 90 -0.30 -1.35 8.44
N PRO A 91 -0.12 -1.83 7.20
CA PRO A 91 -1.21 -1.98 6.26
C PRO A 91 -2.20 -3.03 6.76
N LYS A 92 -3.47 -2.92 6.35
CA LYS A 92 -4.44 -3.98 6.61
C LYS A 92 -4.13 -5.17 5.69
N ARG A 93 -4.18 -6.38 6.25
CA ARG A 93 -4.16 -7.65 5.49
C ARG A 93 -5.45 -8.41 5.70
N ASP A 94 -5.85 -9.22 4.71
CA ASP A 94 -7.00 -10.11 4.83
C ASP A 94 -6.74 -11.16 5.91
N GLY A 95 -7.79 -11.50 6.65
CA GLY A 95 -7.70 -12.40 7.81
C GLY A 95 -7.28 -11.73 9.13
N GLN A 96 -6.84 -10.48 9.11
CA GLN A 96 -6.50 -9.72 10.33
C GLN A 96 -7.60 -8.72 10.69
N GLY A 97 -8.00 -8.74 11.98
CA GLY A 97 -8.96 -7.78 12.51
C GLY A 97 -8.43 -6.34 12.49
N PHE A 98 -9.35 -5.37 12.56
CA PHE A 98 -8.99 -3.96 12.75
C PHE A 98 -8.57 -3.70 14.19
N VAL A 99 -7.30 -3.36 14.40
CA VAL A 99 -6.79 -2.98 15.72
C VAL A 99 -6.31 -1.53 15.68
N ARG A 100 -6.98 -0.70 16.48
CA ARG A 100 -6.66 0.72 16.54
C ARG A 100 -5.24 0.94 17.05
N GLY A 101 -4.46 1.74 16.31
CA GLY A 101 -3.06 2.02 16.62
C GLY A 101 -2.07 0.98 16.08
N ILE A 102 -2.52 -0.10 15.42
CA ILE A 102 -1.67 -1.08 14.76
C ILE A 102 -1.90 -1.06 13.25
N ASN A 103 -3.12 -1.33 12.78
CA ASN A 103 -3.51 -1.31 11.37
C ASN A 103 -4.76 -0.45 11.10
N SER A 104 -5.15 0.38 12.06
CA SER A 104 -6.31 1.28 11.98
C SER A 104 -6.04 2.57 12.76
N PRO A 105 -6.51 3.74 12.27
CA PRO A 105 -7.30 3.98 11.07
C PRO A 105 -6.44 3.98 9.79
N GLN A 106 -7.04 3.58 8.67
CA GLN A 106 -6.37 3.39 7.37
C GLN A 106 -5.58 4.62 6.88
N LYS A 107 -6.03 5.84 7.22
CA LYS A 107 -5.34 7.09 6.83
C LYS A 107 -3.89 7.18 7.30
N TYR A 108 -3.53 6.47 8.35
CA TYR A 108 -2.18 6.43 8.91
C TYR A 108 -1.41 5.17 8.50
N CYS A 109 -2.05 4.21 7.82
CA CYS A 109 -1.36 3.00 7.42
C CYS A 109 -0.35 3.23 6.29
N LEU A 110 0.70 2.43 6.28
CA LEU A 110 1.71 2.40 5.22
C LEU A 110 1.03 2.21 3.86
N LYS A 111 1.40 3.03 2.90
CA LYS A 111 0.92 2.97 1.52
C LYS A 111 1.94 2.23 0.68
N GLU A 112 1.70 0.94 0.45
CA GLU A 112 2.63 0.05 -0.25
C GLU A 112 2.56 0.16 -1.76
N TYR A 113 1.45 0.69 -2.30
CA TYR A 113 1.19 0.74 -3.74
C TYR A 113 1.30 2.16 -4.28
N LYS A 114 1.56 2.27 -5.58
CA LYS A 114 1.45 3.49 -6.36
C LYS A 114 0.31 3.34 -7.35
N CYS A 115 -0.52 4.38 -7.46
CA CYS A 115 -1.70 4.36 -8.34
C CYS A 115 -1.31 4.19 -9.81
N THR A 116 -1.80 3.14 -10.45
CA THR A 116 -1.52 2.76 -11.84
C THR A 116 -2.44 3.44 -12.87
N TYR A 117 -3.40 4.26 -12.41
CA TYR A 117 -4.37 4.92 -13.30
C TYR A 117 -3.67 5.85 -14.30
N ILE A 118 -4.00 5.68 -15.59
CA ILE A 118 -3.52 6.58 -16.66
C ILE A 118 -4.49 7.76 -16.76
N MET A 119 -3.97 8.97 -16.63
CA MET A 119 -4.73 10.21 -16.69
C MET A 119 -5.34 10.41 -18.08
N ARG A 120 -6.66 10.60 -18.16
CA ARG A 120 -7.40 10.71 -19.45
C ARG A 120 -7.53 12.13 -19.96
N SER A 121 -7.28 13.15 -19.10
CA SER A 121 -7.45 14.57 -19.44
C SER A 121 -6.52 15.47 -18.65
N GLY A 122 -6.39 16.72 -19.06
CA GLY A 122 -5.55 17.74 -18.41
C GLY A 122 -4.09 17.68 -18.86
N GLN A 123 -3.24 18.48 -18.22
CA GLN A 123 -1.81 18.61 -18.54
C GLN A 123 -1.02 17.29 -18.41
N ARG A 124 -1.51 16.36 -17.59
CA ARG A 124 -0.90 15.04 -17.35
C ARG A 124 -1.57 13.91 -18.13
N LYS A 125 -2.30 14.23 -19.22
CA LYS A 125 -2.93 13.22 -20.08
C LYS A 125 -1.90 12.21 -20.58
N GLY A 126 -2.21 10.92 -20.49
CA GLY A 126 -1.31 9.81 -20.87
C GLY A 126 -0.28 9.41 -19.82
N GLN A 127 -0.10 10.17 -18.76
CA GLN A 127 0.82 9.83 -17.67
C GLN A 127 0.12 9.01 -16.59
N VAL A 128 0.89 8.16 -15.90
CA VAL A 128 0.43 7.40 -14.72
C VAL A 128 0.27 8.34 -13.53
N CYS A 129 -0.78 8.13 -12.72
CA CYS A 129 -1.08 8.94 -11.53
C CYS A 129 0.06 8.92 -10.50
N ASN A 130 0.61 7.75 -10.22
CA ASN A 130 1.77 7.50 -9.34
C ASN A 130 1.63 8.02 -7.88
N ILE A 131 0.42 8.32 -7.41
CA ILE A 131 0.16 8.70 -6.01
C ILE A 131 0.21 7.46 -5.13
N ALA A 132 0.94 7.53 -4.00
CA ALA A 132 0.99 6.45 -3.02
C ALA A 132 -0.40 6.13 -2.46
N CYS A 133 -0.79 4.85 -2.45
CA CYS A 133 -2.13 4.38 -2.07
C CYS A 133 -2.08 3.00 -1.40
N HIS A 134 -3.22 2.55 -0.87
CA HIS A 134 -3.35 1.26 -0.17
C HIS A 134 -3.76 0.10 -1.09
N SER A 135 -4.02 0.37 -2.36
CA SER A 135 -4.43 -0.59 -3.39
C SER A 135 -3.91 -0.13 -4.75
N GLU A 136 -4.16 -0.88 -5.82
CA GLU A 136 -3.72 -0.55 -7.19
C GLU A 136 -4.14 0.84 -7.66
N LEU A 137 -5.29 1.35 -7.17
CA LEU A 137 -5.80 2.67 -7.51
C LEU A 137 -5.94 3.53 -6.26
N CYS A 138 -5.60 4.81 -6.35
CA CYS A 138 -5.90 5.76 -5.28
C CYS A 138 -7.42 5.97 -5.15
N GLN A 139 -7.89 6.38 -3.98
CA GLN A 139 -9.31 6.54 -3.68
C GLN A 139 -10.08 7.36 -4.74
N ARG A 140 -9.46 8.44 -5.25
CA ARG A 140 -10.06 9.25 -6.32
C ARG A 140 -10.31 8.43 -7.59
N HIS A 141 -9.33 7.63 -8.03
CA HIS A 141 -9.44 6.85 -9.26
C HIS A 141 -10.31 5.61 -9.08
N THR A 142 -10.33 5.00 -7.91
CA THR A 142 -11.30 3.94 -7.57
C THR A 142 -12.73 4.45 -7.72
N THR A 143 -13.05 5.61 -7.13
CA THR A 143 -14.38 6.22 -7.23
C THR A 143 -14.74 6.58 -8.69
N LEU A 144 -13.78 7.10 -9.47
CA LEU A 144 -14.00 7.41 -10.88
C LEU A 144 -14.27 6.14 -11.71
N THR A 145 -13.54 5.07 -11.47
CA THR A 145 -13.70 3.80 -12.17
C THR A 145 -15.03 3.15 -11.82
N GLN A 146 -15.43 3.18 -10.55
CA GLN A 146 -16.73 2.67 -10.10
C GLN A 146 -17.89 3.47 -10.72
N LYS A 147 -17.83 4.80 -10.69
CA LYS A 147 -18.85 5.65 -11.33
C LYS A 147 -19.00 5.40 -12.84
N ASN A 148 -17.90 5.03 -13.52
CA ASN A 148 -17.95 4.71 -14.94
C ASN A 148 -18.55 3.31 -15.21
N LYS A 149 -18.36 2.34 -14.29
CA LYS A 149 -18.96 1.00 -14.40
C LYS A 149 -20.48 1.00 -14.17
N THR A 150 -21.01 1.94 -13.40
CA THR A 150 -22.45 2.03 -13.07
C THR A 150 -23.25 2.85 -14.10
N LYS A 151 -22.57 3.52 -15.06
CA LYS A 151 -23.27 4.26 -16.11
C LYS A 151 -23.74 3.31 -17.19
N SER A 152 -25.05 3.07 -17.26
CA SER A 152 -25.70 2.45 -18.40
C SER A 152 -25.74 3.42 -19.59
N THR A 153 -25.79 2.88 -20.80
CA THR A 153 -25.94 3.68 -22.03
C THR A 153 -27.36 3.57 -22.56
N CYS A 154 -27.84 4.64 -23.17
CA CYS A 154 -29.19 4.70 -23.73
C CYS A 154 -29.32 3.72 -24.90
N GLU A 155 -30.25 2.78 -24.78
CA GLU A 155 -30.54 1.72 -25.77
C GLU A 155 -31.46 2.18 -26.91
N TYR A 156 -31.93 3.46 -26.90
CA TYR A 156 -32.82 3.95 -27.93
C TYR A 156 -32.15 3.97 -29.31
N VAL A 157 -32.80 3.32 -30.29
CA VAL A 157 -32.33 3.30 -31.68
C VAL A 157 -32.78 4.60 -32.40
N LEU A 158 -31.82 5.32 -32.94
CA LEU A 158 -32.04 6.58 -33.61
C LEU A 158 -32.80 6.37 -34.93
N LYS A 159 -33.98 6.99 -35.05
CA LYS A 159 -34.87 6.86 -36.24
C LYS A 159 -34.55 7.83 -37.37
N ARG A 160 -33.78 8.90 -37.11
CA ARG A 160 -33.46 9.99 -38.07
C ARG A 160 -32.00 10.46 -37.91
N GLY A 161 -31.47 11.13 -38.94
CA GLY A 161 -30.12 11.72 -38.94
C GLY A 161 -29.05 10.78 -39.48
N THR A 162 -27.79 11.25 -39.47
CA THR A 162 -26.60 10.53 -39.97
C THR A 162 -26.32 9.22 -39.24
N ASN A 163 -26.78 9.10 -37.99
CA ASN A 163 -26.60 7.88 -37.15
C ASN A 163 -27.89 7.04 -37.06
N LYS A 164 -28.81 7.14 -38.05
CA LYS A 164 -30.01 6.32 -38.10
C LYS A 164 -29.65 4.83 -38.04
N GLY A 165 -30.36 4.08 -37.19
CA GLY A 165 -30.14 2.64 -36.97
C GLY A 165 -29.15 2.32 -35.86
N ASN A 166 -28.38 3.29 -35.39
CA ASN A 166 -27.45 3.09 -34.27
C ASN A 166 -28.12 3.41 -32.93
N THR A 167 -27.64 2.83 -31.84
CA THR A 167 -28.08 3.17 -30.50
C THR A 167 -27.59 4.56 -30.10
N CYS A 168 -28.38 5.28 -29.30
CA CYS A 168 -28.06 6.63 -28.85
C CYS A 168 -26.75 6.76 -28.10
N GLY A 169 -26.39 5.77 -27.29
CA GLY A 169 -25.10 5.68 -26.53
C GLY A 169 -24.88 6.77 -25.48
N LYS A 170 -25.83 7.69 -25.22
CA LYS A 170 -25.70 8.68 -24.14
C LYS A 170 -25.77 8.00 -22.78
N CYS A 171 -24.93 8.44 -21.85
CA CYS A 171 -24.95 7.93 -20.47
C CYS A 171 -26.32 8.15 -19.82
N VAL A 172 -26.83 7.14 -19.14
CA VAL A 172 -28.08 7.12 -18.39
C VAL A 172 -27.77 6.92 -16.92
N ASN A 173 -28.38 7.73 -16.05
CA ASN A 173 -28.19 7.59 -14.60
C ASN A 173 -29.10 6.49 -14.02
N GLU A 174 -30.30 6.35 -14.54
CA GLU A 174 -31.30 5.36 -14.12
C GLU A 174 -32.15 4.93 -15.34
N GLY A 175 -32.40 3.61 -15.46
CA GLY A 175 -33.22 3.05 -16.53
C GLY A 175 -32.45 2.79 -17.83
N LYS A 176 -33.23 2.52 -18.93
CA LYS A 176 -32.69 2.13 -20.24
C LYS A 176 -32.54 3.33 -21.22
N TYR A 177 -33.18 4.45 -20.95
CA TYR A 177 -33.25 5.58 -21.91
C TYR A 177 -32.74 6.87 -21.27
N CYS A 178 -32.06 7.71 -22.06
CA CYS A 178 -31.65 9.03 -21.61
C CYS A 178 -32.87 9.98 -21.50
N LYS A 179 -32.71 11.09 -20.77
CA LYS A 179 -33.80 12.07 -20.53
C LYS A 179 -34.53 12.50 -21.81
N THR A 180 -33.85 12.57 -22.94
CA THR A 180 -34.43 12.95 -24.24
C THR A 180 -35.28 11.81 -24.80
N HIS A 181 -34.82 10.56 -24.72
CA HIS A 181 -35.52 9.43 -25.32
C HIS A 181 -36.54 8.78 -24.38
N LEU A 182 -36.49 9.06 -23.08
CA LEU A 182 -37.51 8.65 -22.12
C LEU A 182 -38.89 9.25 -22.47
N LYS A 183 -38.90 10.40 -23.12
CA LYS A 183 -40.14 11.08 -23.57
C LYS A 183 -40.64 10.59 -24.95
N MET A 184 -39.89 9.72 -25.61
CA MET A 184 -40.19 9.23 -26.96
C MET A 184 -40.57 7.73 -26.99
N VAL A 185 -40.58 7.10 -25.84
CA VAL A 185 -41.00 5.74 -25.59
C VAL A 185 -42.22 5.76 -24.68
#